data_d2c7ee2d804d09366a5e906a8dc19308
#
_entry.id   d2c7ee2d804d09366a5e906a8dc19308
#
_cell.length_a   1.000
_cell.length_b   1.000
_cell.length_c   1.000
_cell.angle_alpha   90.00
_cell.angle_beta   90.00
_cell.angle_gamma   90.00
#
_symmetry.space_group_name_H-M   'P 1'
#
loop_
_entity.id
_entity.type
_entity.pdbx_description
1 polymer ?
#
loop_
_entity_poly.entity_id
_entity_poly.type
_entity_poly.pdbx_seq_one_letter_code
_entity_poly.pdbx_strand_id
1 'polypeptide(L)'
;MSEDLVGVIELTMDDVVEVQMTSENEFIYLDFVDPHQVYDKVVVVDAGHGGNVPGATKMGVYEKDLDLQIVLELKKLFDRCDKNIGVYYTRTDDSNPSFASRVGLANDSDADVFLSIHNNSTASGRMSAISGTEVMYEAGDSTGESKKFASLCLDKLLKALGSKDKGTVVGDEVYIIRMSKVPVALVEVGFMTNVEELKNLQDKDYQQKTAKALYDAVIEYIY
;
A
#
# COMPACT_ATOMS: atom_id res chain seq x y z
N MET A 1 -2.97 14.60 45.28
CA MET A 1 -3.16 14.14 43.92
C MET A 1 -2.43 12.82 43.81
N SER A 2 -3.12 11.71 43.65
CA SER A 2 -2.51 10.40 43.43
C SER A 2 -1.92 10.43 42.00
N GLU A 3 -0.61 10.26 41.88
CA GLU A 3 -0.01 9.95 40.59
C GLU A 3 -0.58 8.58 40.17
N ASP A 4 -1.31 8.54 39.06
CA ASP A 4 -1.76 7.28 38.50
C ASP A 4 -0.53 6.49 38.04
N LEU A 5 -0.23 5.40 38.75
CA LEU A 5 0.83 4.48 38.37
C LEU A 5 0.38 3.69 37.16
N VAL A 6 1.03 3.92 36.00
CA VAL A 6 0.81 3.17 34.76
C VAL A 6 1.86 2.05 34.69
N GLY A 7 1.38 0.80 34.62
CA GLY A 7 2.22 -0.34 34.27
C GLY A 7 2.21 -0.55 32.75
N VAL A 8 3.35 -0.85 32.15
CA VAL A 8 3.49 -1.20 30.75
C VAL A 8 4.01 -2.62 30.63
N ILE A 9 3.34 -3.43 29.82
CA ILE A 9 3.80 -4.76 29.40
C ILE A 9 4.06 -4.67 27.90
N GLU A 10 5.27 -4.97 27.46
CA GLU A 10 5.65 -5.05 26.05
C GLU A 10 5.81 -6.53 25.67
N LEU A 11 5.11 -6.92 24.60
CA LEU A 11 5.17 -8.26 24.04
C LEU A 11 5.63 -8.15 22.59
N THR A 12 6.67 -8.88 22.22
CA THR A 12 7.18 -8.94 20.84
C THR A 12 6.80 -10.27 20.24
N MET A 13 6.19 -10.24 19.06
CA MET A 13 5.80 -11.41 18.28
C MET A 13 6.68 -11.53 17.05
N ASP A 14 6.92 -12.75 16.59
CA ASP A 14 7.66 -13.02 15.36
C ASP A 14 6.76 -12.95 14.10
N ASP A 15 5.43 -13.11 14.30
CA ASP A 15 4.42 -13.06 13.25
C ASP A 15 3.47 -11.86 13.43
N VAL A 16 2.72 -11.54 12.38
CA VAL A 16 1.61 -10.57 12.43
C VAL A 16 0.41 -11.24 13.10
N VAL A 17 -0.03 -10.70 14.22
CA VAL A 17 -1.15 -11.26 14.98
C VAL A 17 -2.18 -10.19 15.35
N GLU A 18 -3.43 -10.60 15.46
CA GLU A 18 -4.49 -9.81 16.08
C GLU A 18 -4.58 -10.13 17.57
N VAL A 19 -4.81 -9.10 18.38
CA VAL A 19 -4.93 -9.27 19.83
C VAL A 19 -6.39 -9.18 20.22
N GLN A 20 -6.93 -10.29 20.69
CA GLN A 20 -8.25 -10.35 21.29
C GLN A 20 -8.15 -10.29 22.81
N MET A 21 -8.80 -9.31 23.41
CA MET A 21 -8.77 -9.10 24.85
C MET A 21 -10.10 -9.43 25.49
N THR A 22 -10.08 -10.34 26.47
CA THR A 22 -11.23 -10.65 27.31
C THR A 22 -10.89 -10.40 28.79
N SER A 23 -11.92 -10.08 29.59
CA SER A 23 -11.76 -9.86 31.03
C SER A 23 -12.78 -10.70 31.78
N GLU A 24 -12.30 -11.54 32.68
CA GLU A 24 -13.12 -12.41 33.52
C GLU A 24 -12.46 -12.63 34.89
N ASN A 25 -13.25 -12.56 35.97
CA ASN A 25 -12.82 -12.86 37.34
C ASN A 25 -11.51 -12.14 37.78
N GLU A 26 -11.42 -10.83 37.51
CA GLU A 26 -10.25 -9.99 37.81
C GLU A 26 -8.99 -10.29 36.97
N PHE A 27 -9.09 -11.16 35.99
CA PHE A 27 -8.02 -11.46 35.03
C PHE A 27 -8.31 -10.82 33.68
N ILE A 28 -7.23 -10.45 32.97
CA ILE A 28 -7.26 -10.05 31.58
C ILE A 28 -6.56 -11.15 30.78
N TYR A 29 -7.26 -11.66 29.76
CA TYR A 29 -6.75 -12.65 28.85
C TYR A 29 -6.44 -11.96 27.52
N LEU A 30 -5.28 -12.25 26.97
CA LEU A 30 -4.83 -11.80 25.65
C LEU A 30 -4.64 -13.03 24.79
N ASP A 31 -5.48 -13.16 23.76
CA ASP A 31 -5.33 -14.19 22.75
C ASP A 31 -4.68 -13.57 21.49
N PHE A 32 -3.63 -14.20 21.03
CA PHE A 32 -2.88 -13.81 19.84
C PHE A 32 -3.27 -14.77 18.73
N VAL A 33 -3.97 -14.25 17.72
CA VAL A 33 -4.58 -15.05 16.66
C VAL A 33 -4.15 -14.55 15.29
N ASP A 34 -4.13 -15.45 14.31
CA ASP A 34 -3.84 -15.06 12.93
C ASP A 34 -4.88 -14.09 12.39
N PRO A 35 -4.49 -13.13 11.52
CA PRO A 35 -5.44 -12.16 10.95
C PRO A 35 -6.68 -12.79 10.33
N HIS A 36 -6.53 -13.91 9.60
CA HIS A 36 -7.66 -14.63 8.98
C HIS A 36 -8.61 -15.35 9.97
N GLN A 37 -8.26 -15.41 11.26
CA GLN A 37 -9.21 -15.87 12.29
C GLN A 37 -10.16 -14.74 12.72
N VAL A 38 -9.83 -13.48 12.38
CA VAL A 38 -10.62 -12.30 12.72
C VAL A 38 -11.29 -11.70 11.47
N TYR A 39 -10.56 -11.67 10.36
CA TYR A 39 -10.99 -11.03 9.12
C TYR A 39 -11.23 -12.06 8.00
N ASP A 40 -12.28 -11.83 7.21
CA ASP A 40 -12.57 -12.65 6.02
C ASP A 40 -11.52 -12.44 4.93
N LYS A 41 -10.96 -11.24 4.87
CA LYS A 41 -9.95 -10.81 3.92
C LYS A 41 -8.87 -9.96 4.59
N VAL A 42 -7.64 -10.08 4.12
CA VAL A 42 -6.48 -9.33 4.60
C VAL A 42 -5.82 -8.59 3.44
N VAL A 43 -5.59 -7.29 3.62
CA VAL A 43 -5.00 -6.41 2.62
C VAL A 43 -3.81 -5.69 3.23
N VAL A 44 -2.68 -5.68 2.54
CA VAL A 44 -1.53 -4.85 2.91
C VAL A 44 -1.36 -3.74 1.90
N VAL A 45 -1.27 -2.51 2.39
CA VAL A 45 -1.06 -1.30 1.60
C VAL A 45 0.28 -0.67 1.98
N ASP A 46 1.09 -0.43 0.97
CA ASP A 46 2.42 0.17 1.11
C ASP A 46 2.45 1.57 0.50
N ALA A 47 2.92 2.54 1.25
CA ALA A 47 3.32 3.84 0.72
C ALA A 47 4.82 3.81 0.43
N GLY A 48 5.21 3.99 -0.81
CA GLY A 48 6.61 3.96 -1.23
C GLY A 48 7.49 4.94 -0.45
N HIS A 49 8.80 4.63 -0.35
CA HIS A 49 9.80 5.52 0.27
C HIS A 49 9.47 5.91 1.73
N GLY A 50 9.92 7.08 2.19
CA GLY A 50 9.67 7.61 3.54
C GLY A 50 10.94 8.09 4.26
N GLY A 51 10.78 8.88 5.31
CA GLY A 51 11.89 9.41 6.11
C GLY A 51 12.96 10.09 5.25
N ASN A 52 14.18 9.59 5.35
CA ASN A 52 15.34 10.10 4.60
C ASN A 52 15.42 9.61 3.15
N VAL A 53 14.48 8.78 2.69
CA VAL A 53 14.41 8.28 1.32
C VAL A 53 13.25 8.97 0.59
N PRO A 54 13.51 10.08 -0.13
CA PRO A 54 12.45 10.90 -0.71
C PRO A 54 11.79 10.28 -1.95
N GLY A 55 12.39 9.23 -2.56
CA GLY A 55 12.03 8.80 -3.90
C GLY A 55 12.41 9.84 -4.96
N ALA A 56 11.67 9.91 -6.05
CA ALA A 56 11.84 10.96 -7.03
C ALA A 56 11.58 12.34 -6.40
N THR A 57 12.40 13.33 -6.81
CA THR A 57 12.26 14.69 -6.31
C THR A 57 12.19 15.66 -7.48
N LYS A 58 11.09 16.40 -7.60
CA LYS A 58 10.85 17.36 -8.68
C LYS A 58 10.24 18.64 -8.17
N MET A 59 10.86 19.78 -8.53
CA MET A 59 10.34 21.13 -8.19
C MET A 59 10.01 21.29 -6.69
N GLY A 60 10.78 20.64 -5.80
CA GLY A 60 10.56 20.69 -4.36
C GLY A 60 9.48 19.71 -3.85
N VAL A 61 8.91 18.87 -4.72
CA VAL A 61 7.95 17.82 -4.37
C VAL A 61 8.69 16.50 -4.24
N TYR A 62 8.39 15.73 -3.21
CA TYR A 62 8.95 14.42 -2.94
C TYR A 62 7.91 13.32 -3.24
N GLU A 63 8.36 12.25 -3.88
CA GLU A 63 7.51 11.09 -4.16
C GLU A 63 6.91 10.50 -2.88
N LYS A 64 7.73 10.32 -1.85
CA LYS A 64 7.28 9.78 -0.56
C LYS A 64 6.05 10.48 0.03
N ASP A 65 5.92 11.79 -0.20
CA ASP A 65 4.81 12.58 0.34
C ASP A 65 3.54 12.36 -0.48
N LEU A 66 3.66 12.22 -1.79
CA LEU A 66 2.54 11.91 -2.70
C LEU A 66 2.02 10.50 -2.46
N ASP A 67 2.93 9.51 -2.32
CA ASP A 67 2.57 8.13 -2.01
C ASP A 67 1.78 8.05 -0.70
N LEU A 68 2.29 8.69 0.34
CA LEU A 68 1.62 8.74 1.65
C LEU A 68 0.25 9.42 1.57
N GLN A 69 0.13 10.53 0.85
CA GLN A 69 -1.13 11.24 0.70
C GLN A 69 -2.20 10.36 0.04
N ILE A 70 -1.84 9.62 -1.01
CA ILE A 70 -2.76 8.68 -1.68
C ILE A 70 -3.15 7.54 -0.74
N VAL A 71 -2.18 6.95 -0.02
CA VAL A 71 -2.44 5.88 0.97
C VAL A 71 -3.38 6.38 2.08
N LEU A 72 -3.20 7.59 2.58
CA LEU A 72 -4.08 8.15 3.62
C LEU A 72 -5.51 8.42 3.10
N GLU A 73 -5.69 8.77 1.82
CA GLU A 73 -7.03 8.85 1.22
C GLU A 73 -7.64 7.45 1.04
N LEU A 74 -6.84 6.46 0.62
CA LEU A 74 -7.26 5.05 0.52
C LEU A 74 -7.68 4.48 1.89
N LYS A 75 -6.89 4.77 2.93
CA LYS A 75 -7.21 4.38 4.32
C LYS A 75 -8.59 4.86 4.75
N LYS A 76 -8.97 6.11 4.44
CA LYS A 76 -10.31 6.63 4.78
C LYS A 76 -11.45 5.85 4.13
N LEU A 77 -11.21 5.24 2.97
CA LEU A 77 -12.20 4.40 2.30
C LEU A 77 -12.33 3.05 3.00
N PHE A 78 -11.22 2.41 3.34
CA PHE A 78 -11.22 1.17 4.10
C PHE A 78 -11.79 1.34 5.51
N ASP A 79 -11.46 2.43 6.21
CA ASP A 79 -12.01 2.74 7.55
C ASP A 79 -13.55 2.88 7.57
N ARG A 80 -14.17 3.11 6.40
CA ARG A 80 -15.63 3.23 6.22
C ARG A 80 -16.26 2.01 5.56
N CYS A 81 -15.44 1.02 5.21
CA CYS A 81 -15.91 -0.21 4.59
C CYS A 81 -16.69 -1.03 5.62
N ASP A 82 -17.83 -1.55 5.21
CA ASP A 82 -18.70 -2.41 6.03
C ASP A 82 -18.37 -3.91 5.93
N LYS A 83 -17.36 -4.24 5.11
CA LYS A 83 -16.87 -5.62 4.94
C LYS A 83 -15.85 -5.96 6.02
N ASN A 84 -15.79 -7.22 6.40
CA ASN A 84 -14.84 -7.72 7.39
C ASN A 84 -13.44 -7.91 6.76
N ILE A 85 -12.71 -6.80 6.65
CA ILE A 85 -11.37 -6.74 6.04
C ILE A 85 -10.36 -6.22 7.04
N GLY A 86 -9.30 -6.99 7.32
CA GLY A 86 -8.10 -6.52 7.99
C GLY A 86 -7.23 -5.72 7.00
N VAL A 87 -6.91 -4.47 7.31
CA VAL A 87 -6.07 -3.65 6.43
C VAL A 87 -4.85 -3.17 7.21
N TYR A 88 -3.67 -3.63 6.78
CA TYR A 88 -2.39 -3.24 7.36
C TYR A 88 -1.66 -2.26 6.45
N TYR A 89 -1.00 -1.28 7.05
CA TYR A 89 -0.25 -0.25 6.33
C TYR A 89 1.21 -0.34 6.71
N THR A 90 2.11 -0.34 5.72
CA THR A 90 3.55 -0.34 6.00
C THR A 90 3.99 0.94 6.71
N ARG A 91 3.33 2.05 6.39
CA ARG A 91 3.44 3.33 7.09
C ARG A 91 2.20 4.19 6.90
N THR A 92 1.90 5.01 7.90
CA THR A 92 0.85 6.06 7.86
C THR A 92 1.40 7.43 8.25
N ASP A 93 2.73 7.53 8.34
CA ASP A 93 3.49 8.75 8.64
C ASP A 93 4.76 8.81 7.75
N ASP A 94 5.68 9.73 8.05
CA ASP A 94 6.95 9.86 7.32
C ASP A 94 8.04 8.89 7.81
N SER A 95 7.68 7.74 8.38
CA SER A 95 8.62 6.66 8.65
C SER A 95 9.10 5.99 7.37
N ASN A 96 10.24 5.28 7.43
CA ASN A 96 10.78 4.51 6.32
C ASN A 96 11.06 3.06 6.74
N PRO A 97 10.06 2.19 6.75
CA PRO A 97 10.26 0.77 6.96
C PRO A 97 11.20 0.17 5.90
N SER A 98 12.01 -0.79 6.31
CA SER A 98 12.89 -1.51 5.37
C SER A 98 12.06 -2.29 4.32
N PHE A 99 12.65 -2.59 3.18
CA PHE A 99 11.98 -3.43 2.17
C PHE A 99 11.57 -4.79 2.74
N ALA A 100 12.42 -5.38 3.61
CA ALA A 100 12.12 -6.63 4.28
C ALA A 100 10.90 -6.51 5.22
N SER A 101 10.79 -5.40 5.96
CA SER A 101 9.62 -5.16 6.83
C SER A 101 8.34 -4.95 6.03
N ARG A 102 8.42 -4.25 4.86
CA ARG A 102 7.25 -4.04 4.00
C ARG A 102 6.70 -5.35 3.46
N VAL A 103 7.57 -6.17 2.87
CA VAL A 103 7.16 -7.47 2.32
C VAL A 103 6.88 -8.49 3.41
N GLY A 104 7.59 -8.42 4.54
CA GLY A 104 7.32 -9.25 5.72
C GLY A 104 5.89 -9.05 6.21
N LEU A 105 5.44 -7.79 6.36
CA LEU A 105 4.06 -7.50 6.76
C LEU A 105 3.02 -8.20 5.87
N ALA A 106 3.23 -8.22 4.54
CA ALA A 106 2.32 -8.89 3.62
C ALA A 106 2.39 -10.42 3.70
N ASN A 107 3.61 -10.98 3.79
CA ASN A 107 3.81 -12.41 3.81
C ASN A 107 3.38 -13.05 5.15
N ASP A 108 3.70 -12.38 6.27
CA ASP A 108 3.47 -12.91 7.62
C ASP A 108 2.01 -12.70 8.07
N SER A 109 1.27 -11.80 7.43
CA SER A 109 -0.18 -11.67 7.61
C SER A 109 -1.00 -12.56 6.66
N ASP A 110 -0.35 -13.33 5.78
CA ASP A 110 -0.99 -14.13 4.72
C ASP A 110 -2.00 -13.30 3.90
N ALA A 111 -1.58 -12.10 3.46
CA ALA A 111 -2.47 -11.15 2.83
C ALA A 111 -3.07 -11.67 1.53
N ASP A 112 -4.36 -11.41 1.28
CA ASP A 112 -5.00 -11.70 -0.01
C ASP A 112 -4.40 -10.86 -1.15
N VAL A 113 -3.92 -9.64 -0.84
CA VAL A 113 -3.19 -8.76 -1.78
C VAL A 113 -2.20 -7.84 -1.06
N PHE A 114 -1.10 -7.55 -1.76
CA PHE A 114 -0.13 -6.53 -1.40
C PHE A 114 -0.12 -5.42 -2.46
N LEU A 115 -0.57 -4.23 -2.10
CA LEU A 115 -0.67 -3.06 -2.96
C LEU A 115 0.38 -2.02 -2.55
N SER A 116 1.38 -1.77 -3.40
CA SER A 116 2.38 -0.71 -3.20
C SER A 116 2.08 0.49 -4.12
N ILE A 117 2.17 1.70 -3.58
CA ILE A 117 1.84 2.95 -4.28
C ILE A 117 3.08 3.81 -4.42
N HIS A 118 3.39 4.18 -5.65
CA HIS A 118 4.53 4.96 -6.11
C HIS A 118 4.14 5.98 -7.18
N ASN A 119 5.07 6.88 -7.49
CA ASN A 119 4.97 7.84 -8.57
C ASN A 119 6.25 7.86 -9.39
N ASN A 120 6.13 7.56 -10.67
CA ASN A 120 7.23 7.30 -11.60
C ASN A 120 8.10 8.53 -11.89
N SER A 121 9.29 8.24 -12.38
CA SER A 121 10.23 9.24 -12.87
C SER A 121 11.01 8.67 -14.05
N THR A 122 11.38 9.52 -15.02
CA THR A 122 12.30 9.06 -16.07
C THR A 122 13.68 8.73 -15.48
N ALA A 123 14.37 7.75 -16.04
CA ALA A 123 15.70 7.34 -15.59
C ALA A 123 16.72 8.50 -15.55
N SER A 124 16.58 9.48 -16.44
CA SER A 124 17.45 10.67 -16.44
C SER A 124 17.11 11.67 -15.33
N GLY A 125 15.95 11.52 -14.70
CA GLY A 125 15.40 12.48 -13.76
C GLY A 125 15.11 13.87 -14.36
N ARG A 126 15.19 14.06 -15.66
CA ARG A 126 14.90 15.35 -16.32
C ARG A 126 13.41 15.45 -16.65
N MET A 127 12.91 16.67 -16.60
CA MET A 127 11.54 16.94 -17.07
C MET A 127 11.39 16.49 -18.52
N SER A 128 10.27 15.86 -18.83
CA SER A 128 10.01 15.25 -20.14
C SER A 128 8.51 15.23 -20.46
N ALA A 129 8.19 14.89 -21.71
CA ALA A 129 6.81 14.68 -22.14
C ALA A 129 6.30 13.24 -21.85
N ILE A 130 7.13 12.38 -21.25
CA ILE A 130 6.71 11.02 -20.88
C ILE A 130 5.67 11.12 -19.78
N SER A 131 4.55 10.41 -19.97
CA SER A 131 3.41 10.43 -19.08
C SER A 131 2.67 9.10 -19.11
N GLY A 132 1.83 8.86 -18.12
CA GLY A 132 0.91 7.73 -18.05
C GLY A 132 1.05 6.92 -16.78
N THR A 133 0.13 5.98 -16.60
CA THR A 133 0.07 5.05 -15.47
C THR A 133 0.58 3.69 -15.92
N GLU A 134 1.43 3.06 -15.12
CA GLU A 134 1.84 1.67 -15.28
C GLU A 134 1.70 0.92 -13.96
N VAL A 135 1.59 -0.40 -14.02
CA VAL A 135 1.51 -1.23 -12.81
C VAL A 135 2.46 -2.41 -12.95
N MET A 136 3.35 -2.56 -11.98
CA MET A 136 4.30 -3.67 -11.95
C MET A 136 3.72 -4.85 -11.20
N TYR A 137 4.11 -6.05 -11.63
CA TYR A 137 3.69 -7.32 -11.03
C TYR A 137 4.82 -8.33 -11.03
N GLU A 138 4.69 -9.40 -10.25
CA GLU A 138 5.63 -10.53 -10.23
C GLU A 138 5.32 -11.50 -11.38
N ALA A 139 6.26 -11.69 -12.30
CA ALA A 139 6.13 -12.65 -13.39
C ALA A 139 6.44 -14.10 -12.95
N GLY A 140 7.21 -14.25 -11.87
CA GLY A 140 7.50 -15.56 -11.25
C GLY A 140 6.30 -16.17 -10.52
N ASP A 141 5.24 -15.43 -10.28
CA ASP A 141 4.00 -15.93 -9.72
C ASP A 141 3.33 -16.92 -10.68
N SER A 142 3.49 -18.23 -10.36
CA SER A 142 2.96 -19.32 -11.19
C SER A 142 1.43 -19.40 -11.20
N THR A 143 0.75 -18.71 -10.29
CA THR A 143 -0.72 -18.64 -10.22
C THR A 143 -1.26 -17.60 -11.20
N GLY A 144 -0.46 -16.60 -11.54
CA GLY A 144 -0.85 -15.46 -12.38
C GLY A 144 -1.71 -14.42 -11.65
N GLU A 145 -1.93 -14.57 -10.35
CA GLU A 145 -2.80 -13.69 -9.56
C GLU A 145 -2.21 -12.28 -9.42
N SER A 146 -0.87 -12.14 -9.28
CA SER A 146 -0.20 -10.83 -9.27
C SER A 146 -0.47 -10.05 -10.55
N LYS A 147 -0.39 -10.70 -11.72
CA LYS A 147 -0.69 -10.05 -13.00
C LYS A 147 -2.17 -9.67 -13.14
N LYS A 148 -3.06 -10.52 -12.68
CA LYS A 148 -4.51 -10.28 -12.69
C LYS A 148 -4.85 -9.06 -11.80
N PHE A 149 -4.30 -9.01 -10.59
CA PHE A 149 -4.48 -7.89 -9.68
C PHE A 149 -3.90 -6.59 -10.25
N ALA A 150 -2.68 -6.62 -10.79
CA ALA A 150 -2.05 -5.46 -11.44
C ALA A 150 -2.88 -4.94 -12.63
N SER A 151 -3.41 -5.84 -13.46
CA SER A 151 -4.27 -5.47 -14.60
C SER A 151 -5.55 -4.79 -14.13
N LEU A 152 -6.17 -5.29 -13.07
CA LEU A 152 -7.37 -4.68 -12.49
C LEU A 152 -7.08 -3.30 -11.91
N CYS A 153 -5.96 -3.13 -11.19
CA CYS A 153 -5.53 -1.82 -10.69
C CYS A 153 -5.34 -0.83 -11.85
N LEU A 154 -4.64 -1.24 -12.90
CA LEU A 154 -4.43 -0.41 -14.09
C LEU A 154 -5.75 0.02 -14.73
N ASP A 155 -6.64 -0.92 -15.01
CA ASP A 155 -7.94 -0.63 -15.65
C ASP A 155 -8.77 0.38 -14.84
N LYS A 156 -8.84 0.23 -13.51
CA LYS A 156 -9.55 1.16 -12.63
C LYS A 156 -8.92 2.55 -12.65
N LEU A 157 -7.58 2.62 -12.58
CA LEU A 157 -6.86 3.88 -12.61
C LEU A 157 -7.04 4.62 -13.94
N LEU A 158 -6.87 3.94 -15.07
CA LEU A 158 -7.05 4.54 -16.39
C LEU A 158 -8.46 5.11 -16.55
N LYS A 159 -9.48 4.37 -16.11
CA LYS A 159 -10.87 4.81 -16.15
C LYS A 159 -11.14 6.03 -15.28
N ALA A 160 -10.54 6.09 -14.07
CA ALA A 160 -10.78 7.16 -13.11
C ALA A 160 -10.01 8.44 -13.42
N LEU A 161 -8.78 8.30 -13.93
CA LEU A 161 -7.83 9.40 -14.09
C LEU A 161 -7.78 9.93 -15.53
N GLY A 162 -8.19 9.12 -16.52
CA GLY A 162 -8.01 9.43 -17.93
C GLY A 162 -6.53 9.51 -18.32
N SER A 163 -5.64 8.91 -17.54
CA SER A 163 -4.21 8.89 -17.80
C SER A 163 -3.86 8.01 -19.00
N LYS A 164 -2.69 8.23 -19.58
CA LYS A 164 -2.19 7.41 -20.68
C LYS A 164 -1.85 6.01 -20.16
N ASP A 165 -2.30 4.98 -20.87
CA ASP A 165 -1.97 3.60 -20.61
C ASP A 165 -0.49 3.31 -20.95
N LYS A 166 0.26 2.86 -19.95
CA LYS A 166 1.65 2.37 -20.06
C LYS A 166 1.73 0.86 -19.91
N GLY A 167 0.64 0.22 -19.59
CA GLY A 167 0.54 -1.23 -19.46
C GLY A 167 0.92 -1.78 -18.09
N THR A 168 0.79 -3.11 -17.97
CA THR A 168 1.39 -3.86 -16.87
C THR A 168 2.81 -4.29 -17.23
N VAL A 169 3.75 -4.16 -16.27
CA VAL A 169 5.17 -4.37 -16.46
C VAL A 169 5.70 -5.41 -15.48
N VAL A 170 6.62 -6.25 -15.93
CA VAL A 170 7.32 -7.19 -15.04
C VAL A 170 8.20 -6.41 -14.07
N GLY A 171 8.00 -6.66 -12.77
CA GLY A 171 8.67 -5.95 -11.69
C GLY A 171 9.66 -6.79 -10.89
N ASP A 172 10.11 -7.94 -11.39
CA ASP A 172 10.93 -8.91 -10.65
C ASP A 172 12.28 -8.35 -10.16
N GLU A 173 12.75 -7.25 -10.73
CA GLU A 173 13.92 -6.52 -10.24
C GLU A 173 13.62 -5.70 -8.96
N VAL A 174 12.36 -5.41 -8.66
CA VAL A 174 11.95 -4.69 -7.47
C VAL A 174 11.84 -5.65 -6.30
N TYR A 175 12.55 -5.35 -5.22
CA TYR A 175 12.67 -6.24 -4.06
C TYR A 175 11.31 -6.68 -3.50
N ILE A 176 10.40 -5.74 -3.25
CA ILE A 176 9.10 -6.04 -2.63
C ILE A 176 8.20 -6.89 -3.53
N ILE A 177 8.34 -6.76 -4.85
CA ILE A 177 7.64 -7.60 -5.83
C ILE A 177 8.22 -9.01 -5.80
N ARG A 178 9.53 -9.15 -6.02
CA ARG A 178 10.21 -10.45 -6.09
C ARG A 178 10.10 -11.29 -4.81
N MET A 179 10.05 -10.64 -3.65
CA MET A 179 10.02 -11.31 -2.35
C MET A 179 8.61 -11.51 -1.79
N SER A 180 7.59 -11.01 -2.49
CA SER A 180 6.20 -11.26 -2.11
C SER A 180 5.84 -12.73 -2.32
N LYS A 181 5.13 -13.30 -1.35
CA LYS A 181 4.54 -14.66 -1.44
C LYS A 181 3.05 -14.59 -1.71
N VAL A 182 2.50 -13.38 -1.75
CA VAL A 182 1.08 -13.08 -1.97
C VAL A 182 0.93 -12.25 -3.25
N PRO A 183 -0.26 -12.22 -3.86
CA PRO A 183 -0.52 -11.41 -5.05
C PRO A 183 -0.11 -9.95 -4.83
N VAL A 184 0.80 -9.44 -5.68
CA VAL A 184 1.39 -8.11 -5.50
C VAL A 184 1.23 -7.24 -6.74
N ALA A 185 0.92 -5.97 -6.52
CA ALA A 185 0.94 -4.92 -7.53
C ALA A 185 1.64 -3.67 -6.99
N LEU A 186 2.61 -3.14 -7.74
CA LEU A 186 3.21 -1.85 -7.50
C LEU A 186 2.70 -0.88 -8.56
N VAL A 187 2.00 0.14 -8.11
CA VAL A 187 1.35 1.13 -8.96
C VAL A 187 2.23 2.36 -9.10
N GLU A 188 2.53 2.72 -10.33
CA GLU A 188 3.16 3.98 -10.73
C GLU A 188 2.07 4.89 -11.28
N VAL A 189 1.52 5.76 -10.43
CA VAL A 189 0.29 6.54 -10.73
C VAL A 189 0.51 7.50 -11.89
N GLY A 190 1.68 8.14 -11.96
CA GLY A 190 2.05 9.06 -13.02
C GLY A 190 3.51 9.49 -12.91
N PHE A 191 4.01 10.22 -13.91
CA PHE A 191 5.42 10.64 -13.96
C PHE A 191 5.63 11.99 -13.30
N MET A 192 6.35 12.02 -12.18
CA MET A 192 6.77 13.27 -11.53
C MET A 192 7.67 14.15 -12.45
N THR A 193 8.29 13.56 -13.46
CA THR A 193 9.07 14.27 -14.48
C THR A 193 8.23 14.89 -15.59
N ASN A 194 6.91 14.75 -15.57
CA ASN A 194 5.98 15.44 -16.46
C ASN A 194 5.29 16.58 -15.69
N VAL A 195 5.29 17.79 -16.25
CA VAL A 195 4.79 19.00 -15.56
C VAL A 195 3.29 18.89 -15.22
N GLU A 196 2.50 18.37 -16.17
CA GLU A 196 1.05 18.27 -15.99
C GLU A 196 0.71 17.15 -15.00
N GLU A 197 1.38 16.01 -15.09
CA GLU A 197 1.16 14.91 -14.14
C GLU A 197 1.64 15.28 -12.74
N LEU A 198 2.80 15.94 -12.61
CA LEU A 198 3.26 16.43 -11.29
C LEU A 198 2.24 17.38 -10.64
N LYS A 199 1.58 18.23 -11.44
CA LYS A 199 0.51 19.08 -10.94
C LYS A 199 -0.71 18.27 -10.51
N ASN A 200 -1.11 17.29 -11.30
CA ASN A 200 -2.24 16.41 -10.98
C ASN A 200 -1.95 15.58 -9.72
N LEU A 201 -0.75 15.01 -9.59
CA LEU A 201 -0.35 14.21 -8.43
C LEU A 201 -0.39 14.99 -7.11
N GLN A 202 -0.22 16.32 -7.16
CA GLN A 202 -0.35 17.22 -6.01
C GLN A 202 -1.81 17.64 -5.76
N ASP A 203 -2.72 17.44 -6.72
CA ASP A 203 -4.12 17.81 -6.59
C ASP A 203 -4.87 16.80 -5.72
N LYS A 204 -5.58 17.30 -4.72
CA LYS A 204 -6.28 16.46 -3.76
C LYS A 204 -7.42 15.64 -4.38
N ASP A 205 -8.15 16.22 -5.32
CA ASP A 205 -9.24 15.51 -5.99
C ASP A 205 -8.70 14.39 -6.87
N TYR A 206 -7.52 14.60 -7.48
CA TYR A 206 -6.82 13.56 -8.23
C TYR A 206 -6.35 12.42 -7.33
N GLN A 207 -5.77 12.73 -6.17
CA GLN A 207 -5.36 11.74 -5.17
C GLN A 207 -6.57 10.94 -4.64
N GLN A 208 -7.69 11.60 -4.39
CA GLN A 208 -8.93 10.92 -3.97
C GLN A 208 -9.50 10.01 -5.05
N LYS A 209 -9.47 10.42 -6.32
CA LYS A 209 -9.85 9.57 -7.45
C LYS A 209 -8.93 8.36 -7.58
N THR A 210 -7.61 8.56 -7.41
CA THR A 210 -6.61 7.49 -7.39
C THR A 210 -6.91 6.49 -6.29
N ALA A 211 -7.08 6.97 -5.06
CA ALA A 211 -7.41 6.15 -3.91
C ALA A 211 -8.72 5.35 -4.10
N LYS A 212 -9.76 6.01 -4.65
CA LYS A 212 -11.04 5.34 -4.93
C LYS A 212 -10.91 4.26 -5.99
N ALA A 213 -10.14 4.51 -7.04
CA ALA A 213 -9.89 3.51 -8.10
C ALA A 213 -9.16 2.28 -7.55
N LEU A 214 -8.15 2.49 -6.69
CA LEU A 214 -7.40 1.41 -6.04
C LEU A 214 -8.25 0.65 -5.02
N TYR A 215 -9.07 1.35 -4.25
CA TYR A 215 -10.07 0.73 -3.36
C TYR A 215 -11.00 -0.19 -4.17
N ASP A 216 -11.56 0.29 -5.27
CA ASP A 216 -12.47 -0.49 -6.12
C ASP A 216 -11.76 -1.70 -6.75
N ALA A 217 -10.48 -1.56 -7.12
CA ALA A 217 -9.68 -2.67 -7.62
C ALA A 217 -9.47 -3.75 -6.54
N VAL A 218 -9.07 -3.35 -5.34
CA VAL A 218 -8.89 -4.27 -4.23
C VAL A 218 -10.18 -5.01 -3.91
N ILE A 219 -11.29 -4.27 -3.71
CA ILE A 219 -12.59 -4.87 -3.37
C ILE A 219 -13.06 -5.85 -4.46
N GLU A 220 -12.94 -5.49 -5.73
CA GLU A 220 -13.34 -6.37 -6.84
C GLU A 220 -12.44 -7.61 -6.97
N TYR A 221 -11.17 -7.47 -6.57
CA TYR A 221 -10.24 -8.60 -6.64
C TYR A 221 -10.48 -9.64 -5.54
N ILE A 222 -10.75 -9.19 -4.32
CA ILE A 222 -10.84 -10.09 -3.16
C ILE A 222 -12.25 -10.65 -2.93
N TYR A 223 -13.27 -10.12 -3.62
CA TYR A 223 -14.68 -10.56 -3.55
C TYR A 223 -15.27 -10.86 -4.92
#